data_22a1f26556d8db606122e0353af3a99f
#
_entry.id   22a1f26556d8db606122e0353af3a99f
#
_cell.length_a   1.000
_cell.length_b   1.000
_cell.length_c   1.000
_cell.angle_alpha   90.00
_cell.angle_beta   90.00
_cell.angle_gamma   90.00
#
_symmetry.space_group_name_H-M   'P 1'
#
loop_
_entity.id
_entity.type
_entity.pdbx_description
1 polymer ?
#
loop_
_entity_poly.entity_id
_entity_poly.type
_entity_poly.pdbx_seq_one_letter_code
_entity_poly.pdbx_strand_id
1 'polypeptide(L)'
;GAQTSIAEMFALGQAESDLSIMIESYDWEIFLPLREETRYRISGGITNAQRCKNAQGKLYDRIQFCFEVHNPEDVLAARTTITWHYTRNTL
;
A
#
# COMPACT_ATOMS: atom_id res chain seq x y z
N GLY A 1 10.85 -11.38 9.60
CA GLY A 1 9.98 -10.42 8.99
C GLY A 1 10.57 -9.88 7.71
N ALA A 2 9.75 -9.72 6.73
CA ALA A 2 10.20 -9.21 5.46
C ALA A 2 10.55 -7.73 5.59
N GLN A 3 11.79 -7.40 5.31
CA GLN A 3 12.20 -6.02 5.18
C GLN A 3 12.08 -5.65 3.70
N THR A 4 10.95 -5.07 3.35
CA THR A 4 10.71 -4.64 1.99
C THR A 4 10.70 -3.12 1.98
N SER A 5 11.40 -2.52 1.04
CA SER A 5 11.32 -1.07 0.88
C SER A 5 9.97 -0.72 0.27
N ILE A 6 9.51 0.48 0.54
CA ILE A 6 8.24 0.95 0.00
C ILE A 6 8.31 1.03 -1.53
N ALA A 7 9.47 1.42 -2.06
CA ALA A 7 9.67 1.44 -3.51
C ALA A 7 9.53 0.04 -4.11
N GLU A 8 10.03 -0.98 -3.44
CA GLU A 8 9.87 -2.37 -3.88
C GLU A 8 8.42 -2.81 -3.84
N MET A 9 7.69 -2.42 -2.81
CA MET A 9 6.26 -2.74 -2.71
C MET A 9 5.48 -2.13 -3.87
N PHE A 10 5.74 -0.87 -4.21
CA PHE A 10 5.11 -0.24 -5.35
C PHE A 10 5.50 -0.93 -6.66
N ALA A 11 6.76 -1.28 -6.83
CA ALA A 11 7.23 -1.95 -8.03
C ALA A 11 6.59 -3.32 -8.20
N LEU A 12 6.47 -4.09 -7.11
CA LEU A 12 5.80 -5.39 -7.14
C LEU A 12 4.33 -5.25 -7.49
N GLY A 13 3.66 -4.29 -6.87
CA GLY A 13 2.25 -4.04 -7.16
C GLY A 13 2.02 -3.70 -8.62
N GLN A 14 2.85 -2.85 -9.19
CA GLN A 14 2.73 -2.47 -10.60
C GLN A 14 3.08 -3.62 -11.53
N ALA A 15 4.11 -4.41 -11.20
CA ALA A 15 4.52 -5.51 -12.05
C ALA A 15 3.47 -6.62 -12.14
N GLU A 16 2.78 -6.89 -11.04
CA GLU A 16 1.75 -7.92 -11.01
C GLU A 16 0.42 -7.46 -11.58
N SER A 17 0.21 -6.16 -11.66
CA SER A 17 -1.12 -5.63 -11.90
C SER A 17 -1.33 -5.01 -13.26
N ASP A 18 -0.33 -4.96 -14.04
CA ASP A 18 -0.26 -4.38 -15.39
C ASP A 18 -1.53 -3.70 -15.96
N LEU A 19 -2.71 -4.23 -15.68
CA LEU A 19 -3.98 -3.67 -16.14
C LEU A 19 -5.08 -3.75 -15.09
N SER A 20 -4.82 -4.32 -13.93
CA SER A 20 -5.86 -4.63 -12.97
C SER A 20 -5.78 -3.86 -11.67
N ILE A 21 -4.69 -3.17 -11.41
CA ILE A 21 -4.55 -2.35 -10.22
C ILE A 21 -4.38 -0.88 -10.60
N MET A 22 -5.18 -0.04 -9.97
CA MET A 22 -5.06 1.40 -10.09
C MET A 22 -4.95 2.00 -8.69
N ILE A 23 -3.98 2.84 -8.47
CA ILE A 23 -3.83 3.54 -7.20
C ILE A 23 -4.79 4.73 -7.19
N GLU A 24 -5.71 4.72 -6.23
CA GLU A 24 -6.60 5.84 -6.02
C GLU A 24 -5.91 6.96 -5.25
N SER A 25 -5.25 6.60 -4.16
CA SER A 25 -4.59 7.58 -3.30
C SER A 25 -3.52 6.91 -2.47
N TYR A 26 -2.56 7.70 -2.05
CA TYR A 26 -1.61 7.30 -1.03
C TYR A 26 -1.29 8.52 -0.19
N ASP A 27 -1.23 8.32 1.12
CA ASP A 27 -0.90 9.36 2.09
C ASP A 27 0.28 8.93 2.93
N TRP A 28 1.14 9.87 3.23
CA TRP A 28 2.28 9.66 4.10
C TRP A 28 2.22 10.59 5.29
N GLU A 29 2.46 10.03 6.47
CA GLU A 29 2.70 10.79 7.68
C GLU A 29 4.11 10.44 8.14
N ILE A 30 4.97 11.43 8.24
CA ILE A 30 6.35 11.24 8.69
C ILE A 30 6.50 11.88 10.05
N PHE A 31 6.79 11.07 11.05
CA PHE A 31 6.90 11.51 12.45
C PHE A 31 8.34 11.75 12.85
N LEU A 32 9.27 11.02 12.24
CA LEU A 32 10.70 11.13 12.47
C LEU A 32 11.43 11.19 11.14
N PRO A 33 12.57 11.91 11.05
CA PRO A 33 13.35 11.91 9.83
C PRO A 33 13.77 10.49 9.44
N LEU A 34 13.54 10.13 8.19
CA LEU A 34 13.96 8.83 7.66
C LEU A 34 15.43 8.94 7.25
N ARG A 35 16.24 8.00 7.69
CA ARG A 35 17.68 8.00 7.45
C ARG A 35 18.06 6.90 6.47
N GLU A 36 19.08 7.16 5.66
CA GLU A 36 19.69 6.16 4.81
C GLU A 36 20.43 5.13 5.65
N GLU A 37 20.62 3.94 5.11
CA GLU A 37 21.35 2.85 5.75
C GLU A 37 20.78 2.42 7.10
N THR A 38 19.55 2.78 7.38
CA THR A 38 18.86 2.39 8.60
C THR A 38 17.88 1.26 8.28
N ARG A 39 17.86 0.24 9.13
CA ARG A 39 16.91 -0.86 8.98
C ARG A 39 15.60 -0.48 9.64
N TYR A 40 14.58 -0.31 8.84
CA TYR A 40 13.24 -0.06 9.34
C TYR A 40 12.41 -1.34 9.26
N ARG A 41 11.55 -1.52 10.25
CA ARG A 41 10.58 -2.60 10.23
C ARG A 41 9.25 -2.07 9.70
N ILE A 42 8.73 -2.73 8.69
CA ILE A 42 7.44 -2.37 8.12
C ILE A 42 6.41 -3.38 8.58
N SER A 43 5.32 -2.89 9.12
CA SER A 43 4.20 -3.72 9.55
C SER A 43 2.90 -3.12 9.05
N GLY A 44 1.86 -3.93 9.02
CA GLY A 44 0.55 -3.46 8.60
C GLY A 44 -0.11 -4.45 7.66
N GLY A 45 -1.12 -3.98 6.96
CA GLY A 45 -1.86 -4.81 6.04
C GLY A 45 -3.14 -4.13 5.60
N ILE A 46 -4.10 -4.94 5.19
CA ILE A 46 -5.39 -4.48 4.70
C ILE A 46 -6.21 -3.97 5.89
N THR A 47 -6.68 -2.73 5.79
CA THR A 47 -7.55 -2.12 6.80
C THR A 47 -9.00 -2.06 6.34
N ASN A 48 -9.24 -2.11 5.03
CA ASN A 48 -10.60 -2.08 4.50
C ASN A 48 -10.60 -2.70 3.11
N ALA A 49 -11.68 -3.43 2.79
CA ALA A 49 -11.88 -3.99 1.47
C ALA A 49 -13.36 -3.92 1.14
N GLN A 50 -13.68 -3.35 -0.01
CA GLN A 50 -15.07 -3.16 -0.46
C GLN A 50 -15.19 -3.55 -1.92
N ARG A 51 -16.32 -4.17 -2.25
CA ARG A 51 -16.68 -4.40 -3.65
C ARG A 51 -17.49 -3.21 -4.15
N CYS A 52 -17.05 -2.64 -5.26
CA CYS A 52 -17.64 -1.44 -5.81
C CYS A 52 -18.02 -1.63 -7.28
N LYS A 53 -18.86 -0.74 -7.80
CA LYS A 53 -19.16 -0.64 -9.22
C LYS A 53 -18.75 0.73 -9.72
N ASN A 54 -18.12 0.78 -10.90
CA ASN A 54 -17.83 2.05 -11.53
C ASN A 54 -19.05 2.57 -12.30
N ALA A 55 -18.91 3.71 -12.96
CA ALA A 55 -20.00 4.34 -13.71
C ALA A 55 -20.51 3.47 -14.86
N GLN A 56 -19.68 2.60 -15.39
CA GLN A 56 -20.06 1.67 -16.46
C GLN A 56 -20.61 0.35 -15.94
N GLY A 57 -20.81 0.23 -14.63
CA GLY A 57 -21.33 -0.98 -14.02
C GLY A 57 -20.29 -2.08 -13.83
N LYS A 58 -19.03 -1.81 -14.07
CA LYS A 58 -17.97 -2.79 -13.93
C LYS A 58 -17.56 -2.94 -12.46
N LEU A 59 -17.41 -4.18 -12.01
CA LEU A 59 -17.02 -4.46 -10.63
C LEU A 59 -15.53 -4.28 -10.43
N TYR A 60 -15.17 -3.70 -9.31
CA TYR A 60 -13.80 -3.64 -8.85
C TYR A 60 -13.77 -3.78 -7.33
N ASP A 61 -12.63 -4.22 -6.80
CA ASP A 61 -12.41 -4.26 -5.38
C ASP A 61 -11.57 -3.05 -4.97
N ARG A 62 -12.08 -2.28 -4.01
CA ARG A 62 -11.36 -1.15 -3.43
C ARG A 62 -10.72 -1.64 -2.14
N ILE A 63 -9.40 -1.65 -2.10
CA ILE A 63 -8.65 -2.17 -0.98
C ILE A 63 -7.78 -1.07 -0.41
N GLN A 64 -7.87 -0.89 0.89
CA GLN A 64 -7.07 0.08 1.60
C GLN A 64 -6.05 -0.65 2.48
N PHE A 65 -4.79 -0.25 2.35
CA PHE A 65 -3.69 -0.77 3.15
C PHE A 65 -3.17 0.33 4.05
N CYS A 66 -2.79 -0.05 5.25
CA CYS A 66 -2.08 0.86 6.15
C CYS A 66 -0.79 0.18 6.59
N PHE A 67 0.33 0.85 6.39
CA PHE A 67 1.64 0.35 6.79
C PHE A 67 2.29 1.32 7.75
N GLU A 68 2.95 0.75 8.76
CA GLU A 68 3.71 1.51 9.75
C GLU A 68 5.17 1.17 9.63
N VAL A 69 6.01 2.18 9.72
CA VAL A 69 7.46 2.05 9.61
C VAL A 69 8.07 2.40 10.96
N HIS A 70 8.71 1.41 11.57
CA HIS A 70 9.35 1.57 12.88
C HIS A 70 10.86 1.57 12.71
N ASN A 71 11.53 2.42 13.46
CA ASN A 71 12.99 2.48 13.47
C ASN A 71 13.57 1.33 14.33
N PRO A 72 14.91 1.19 14.37
CA PRO A 72 15.52 0.09 15.15
C PRO A 72 15.19 0.13 16.64
N GLU A 73 14.83 1.29 17.17
CA GLU A 73 14.40 1.44 18.56
C GLU A 73 12.92 1.17 18.75
N ASP A 74 12.25 0.66 17.72
CA ASP A 74 10.83 0.34 17.73
C ASP A 74 9.92 1.55 17.91
N VAL A 75 10.38 2.71 17.47
CA VAL A 75 9.58 3.92 17.47
C VAL A 75 8.96 4.14 16.10
N LEU A 76 7.69 4.52 16.07
CA LEU A 76 6.97 4.80 14.83
C LEU A 76 7.59 6.00 14.12
N ALA A 77 8.20 5.76 12.99
CA ALA A 77 8.86 6.80 12.21
C ALA A 77 7.97 7.36 11.10
N ALA A 78 7.11 6.51 10.53
CA ALA A 78 6.22 6.92 9.44
C ALA A 78 5.03 5.98 9.35
N ARG A 79 3.98 6.48 8.72
CA ARG A 79 2.78 5.69 8.39
C ARG A 79 2.36 6.04 6.98
N THR A 80 1.96 5.04 6.22
CA THR A 80 1.38 5.27 4.89
C THR A 80 0.05 4.55 4.77
N THR A 81 -0.89 5.20 4.10
CA THR A 81 -2.17 4.62 3.74
C THR A 81 -2.29 4.64 2.23
N ILE A 82 -2.58 3.48 1.64
CA ILE A 82 -2.68 3.33 0.20
C ILE A 82 -4.05 2.74 -0.12
N THR A 83 -4.73 3.33 -1.09
CA THR A 83 -6.01 2.81 -1.57
C THR A 83 -5.87 2.40 -3.03
N TRP A 84 -6.16 1.14 -3.31
CA TRP A 84 -6.05 0.54 -4.63
C TRP A 84 -7.40 0.09 -5.14
N HIS A 85 -7.59 0.16 -6.45
CA HIS A 85 -8.72 -0.45 -7.15
C HIS A 85 -8.22 -1.65 -7.94
N TYR A 86 -8.77 -2.81 -7.65
CA TYR A 86 -8.53 -4.03 -8.42
C TYR A 86 -9.71 -4.25 -9.35
N THR A 87 -9.49 -4.10 -10.63
CA THR A 87 -10.52 -4.37 -11.61
C THR A 87 -10.60 -5.87 -11.85
N ARG A 88 -11.78 -6.43 -11.67
CA ARG A 88 -12.00 -7.83 -11.97
C ARG A 88 -12.35 -7.98 -13.44
N ASN A 89 -11.52 -8.71 -14.15
CA ASN A 89 -11.85 -9.14 -15.49
C ASN A 89 -12.70 -10.40 -15.38
N THR A 90 -13.98 -10.20 -15.24
CA THR A 90 -14.90 -11.33 -15.31
C THR A 90 -15.24 -11.56 -16.78
N LEU A 91 -14.85 -12.69 -17.21
CA LEU A 91 -15.38 -13.19 -18.48
C LEU A 91 -16.73 -13.83 -18.24
#